data_f58f96c170b8110c4219c3fc018fef77
#
_entry.id   f58f96c170b8110c4219c3fc018fef77
#
_cell.length_a   1.000
_cell.length_b   1.000
_cell.length_c   1.000
_cell.angle_alpha   90.00
_cell.angle_beta   90.00
_cell.angle_gamma   90.00
#
_symmetry.space_group_name_H-M   'P 1'
#
loop_
_entity.id
_entity.type
_entity.pdbx_description
1 polymer ?
#
loop_
_entity_poly.entity_id
_entity_poly.type
_entity_poly.pdbx_seq_one_letter_code
_entity_poly.pdbx_strand_id
1 'polypeptide(L)'
;KQNIEKCIWKTDEFGEPDMATLKIDSEVATDKDKNEFLDILRTGTVKPEQKSHYANNFKFFQGCIDSFLAKYPTYFAYLPTRIMNNCILLPIEAESQDTALRIFSTLNDRGMPLSDSDIFKAQFYKFYTGKGEKDAFIKRWKELEELTEKIFHPINGTPMDELFTRYMYFVRAKMGIKSSTTEALRKFYEKDNYALLKKDSTFNDMITLAHFWEDVSNQDRDRFSLRILHRLFVLNYAPNGMWTYFVSVYFMKNKDANGMLDDDAFYQFLNRITGFIWTYAVTNPGVNALRTPVYAEMVNIVNNRPVSFDGFKFEPATVKSMFANFAFSNTRPITKSMLAWWAFQDDLQELISL
;
A
#
# COMPACT_ATOMS: atom_id res chain seq x y z
N LYS A 1 39.34 3.40 20.76
CA LYS A 1 39.09 2.49 19.63
C LYS A 1 38.44 1.20 20.12
N GLN A 2 39.07 0.41 21.01
CA GLN A 2 38.53 -0.86 21.52
C GLN A 2 37.08 -0.76 22.07
N ASN A 3 36.75 0.29 22.82
CA ASN A 3 35.42 0.46 23.39
C ASN A 3 34.32 0.66 22.32
N ILE A 4 34.66 1.32 21.20
CA ILE A 4 33.73 1.54 20.08
C ILE A 4 33.54 0.23 19.31
N GLU A 5 34.62 -0.53 19.10
CA GLU A 5 34.56 -1.82 18.42
C GLU A 5 33.63 -2.80 19.17
N LYS A 6 33.70 -2.83 20.52
CA LYS A 6 32.77 -3.60 21.35
C LYS A 6 31.31 -3.17 21.28
N CYS A 7 31.00 -1.99 20.77
CA CYS A 7 29.62 -1.56 20.49
C CYS A 7 29.05 -2.15 19.19
N ILE A 8 29.93 -2.42 18.21
CA ILE A 8 29.55 -2.87 16.87
C ILE A 8 29.65 -4.39 16.74
N TRP A 9 30.69 -4.98 17.31
CA TRP A 9 31.03 -6.40 17.20
C TRP A 9 30.67 -7.18 18.45
N LYS A 10 30.31 -8.46 18.29
CA LYS A 10 30.21 -9.36 19.43
C LYS A 10 31.60 -9.54 20.04
N THR A 11 31.65 -9.90 21.31
CA THR A 11 32.89 -10.21 22.00
C THR A 11 33.06 -11.72 22.09
N ASP A 12 34.30 -12.18 21.97
CA ASP A 12 34.67 -13.57 22.25
C ASP A 12 34.65 -13.89 23.74
N GLU A 13 35.07 -15.10 24.12
CA GLU A 13 35.11 -15.57 25.51
C GLU A 13 36.14 -14.80 26.39
N PHE A 14 37.09 -14.12 25.75
CA PHE A 14 38.08 -13.26 26.41
C PHE A 14 37.65 -11.80 26.50
N GLY A 15 36.48 -11.47 25.96
CA GLY A 15 35.95 -10.11 25.94
C GLY A 15 36.54 -9.22 24.84
N GLU A 16 37.26 -9.79 23.86
CA GLU A 16 37.77 -9.05 22.69
C GLU A 16 36.78 -9.04 21.53
N PRO A 17 36.76 -7.98 20.69
CA PRO A 17 35.82 -7.87 19.57
C PRO A 17 36.02 -8.98 18.52
N ASP A 18 34.99 -9.77 18.28
CA ASP A 18 34.94 -10.71 17.15
C ASP A 18 34.53 -9.94 15.87
N MET A 19 35.51 -9.57 15.04
CA MET A 19 35.30 -8.80 13.81
C MET A 19 34.53 -9.56 12.72
N ALA A 20 34.17 -10.81 12.93
CA ALA A 20 33.33 -11.57 12.00
C ALA A 20 31.83 -11.42 12.32
N THR A 21 31.47 -11.13 13.57
CA THR A 21 30.09 -11.19 14.03
C THR A 21 29.61 -9.86 14.58
N LEU A 22 28.67 -9.22 13.85
CA LEU A 22 28.02 -7.99 14.29
C LEU A 22 27.08 -8.24 15.49
N LYS A 23 26.99 -7.26 16.39
CA LYS A 23 26.04 -7.29 17.53
C LYS A 23 24.60 -7.10 17.09
N ILE A 24 24.40 -6.30 16.07
CA ILE A 24 23.06 -5.93 15.58
C ILE A 24 22.79 -6.72 14.31
N ASP A 25 21.75 -7.54 14.35
CA ASP A 25 21.18 -8.19 13.18
C ASP A 25 19.64 -8.10 13.29
N SER A 26 18.99 -7.61 12.23
CA SER A 26 17.53 -7.49 12.19
C SER A 26 16.95 -8.63 11.36
N GLU A 27 16.11 -9.45 11.95
CA GLU A 27 15.38 -10.50 11.22
C GLU A 27 14.22 -9.92 10.37
N VAL A 28 13.79 -8.70 10.67
CA VAL A 28 12.55 -8.10 10.13
C VAL A 28 12.80 -7.09 9.01
N ALA A 29 14.03 -6.55 8.90
CA ALA A 29 14.40 -5.61 7.85
C ALA A 29 14.41 -6.30 6.47
N THR A 30 14.11 -5.54 5.40
CA THR A 30 14.23 -6.05 4.03
C THR A 30 15.68 -6.40 3.72
N ASP A 31 15.93 -7.44 2.92
CA ASP A 31 17.31 -7.90 2.64
C ASP A 31 18.19 -6.81 2.04
N LYS A 32 17.65 -5.93 1.20
CA LYS A 32 18.39 -4.84 0.59
C LYS A 32 18.83 -3.81 1.63
N ASP A 33 17.91 -3.29 2.41
CA ASP A 33 18.20 -2.29 3.44
C ASP A 33 19.03 -2.88 4.57
N LYS A 34 18.75 -4.13 4.95
CA LYS A 34 19.54 -4.88 5.92
C LYS A 34 20.99 -5.04 5.44
N ASN A 35 21.20 -5.45 4.21
CA ASN A 35 22.53 -5.65 3.66
C ASN A 35 23.32 -4.34 3.56
N GLU A 36 22.67 -3.23 3.15
CA GLU A 36 23.30 -1.91 3.17
C GLU A 36 23.67 -1.49 4.59
N PHE A 37 22.78 -1.68 5.56
CA PHE A 37 23.05 -1.36 6.96
C PHE A 37 24.23 -2.17 7.52
N LEU A 38 24.26 -3.49 7.30
CA LEU A 38 25.34 -4.35 7.75
C LEU A 38 26.68 -4.01 7.06
N ASP A 39 26.65 -3.65 5.78
CA ASP A 39 27.83 -3.21 5.02
C ASP A 39 28.39 -1.90 5.60
N ILE A 40 27.52 -0.94 5.91
CA ILE A 40 27.91 0.33 6.55
C ILE A 40 28.53 0.06 7.94
N LEU A 41 27.95 -0.82 8.74
CA LEU A 41 28.51 -1.18 10.07
C LEU A 41 29.88 -1.82 9.96
N ARG A 42 30.13 -2.66 8.93
CA ARG A 42 31.41 -3.33 8.71
C ARG A 42 32.48 -2.39 8.17
N THR A 43 32.12 -1.52 7.26
CA THR A 43 33.06 -0.70 6.49
C THR A 43 33.23 0.71 7.05
N GLY A 44 32.24 1.22 7.78
CA GLY A 44 32.20 2.61 8.22
C GLY A 44 32.03 3.61 7.06
N THR A 45 31.59 3.14 5.89
CA THR A 45 31.45 3.97 4.69
C THR A 45 30.16 3.66 3.94
N VAL A 46 29.69 4.63 3.15
CA VAL A 46 28.52 4.47 2.28
C VAL A 46 28.95 4.58 0.83
N LYS A 47 28.63 3.56 0.04
CA LYS A 47 28.92 3.54 -1.41
C LYS A 47 27.93 4.44 -2.17
N PRO A 48 28.29 4.96 -3.37
CA PRO A 48 27.41 5.86 -4.14
C PRO A 48 26.05 5.27 -4.52
N GLU A 49 26.01 3.96 -4.75
CA GLU A 49 24.78 3.21 -5.12
C GLU A 49 23.85 2.96 -3.93
N GLN A 50 24.34 3.04 -2.69
CA GLN A 50 23.56 2.84 -1.47
C GLN A 50 22.69 4.06 -1.19
N LYS A 51 21.36 3.89 -1.20
CA LYS A 51 20.35 4.95 -1.05
C LYS A 51 19.29 4.65 0.00
N SER A 52 19.47 3.59 0.80
CA SER A 52 18.57 3.28 1.89
C SER A 52 18.48 4.42 2.92
N HIS A 53 17.44 4.40 3.75
CA HIS A 53 17.35 5.34 4.87
C HIS A 53 18.56 5.27 5.79
N TYR A 54 19.13 4.07 5.98
CA TYR A 54 20.36 3.89 6.77
C TYR A 54 21.56 4.60 6.14
N ALA A 55 21.74 4.45 4.82
CA ALA A 55 22.84 5.10 4.10
C ALA A 55 22.69 6.64 4.12
N ASN A 56 21.48 7.15 3.91
CA ASN A 56 21.22 8.58 3.93
C ASN A 56 21.41 9.17 5.34
N ASN A 57 20.92 8.49 6.38
CA ASN A 57 21.08 8.92 7.76
C ASN A 57 22.57 8.88 8.18
N PHE A 58 23.32 7.85 7.77
CA PHE A 58 24.75 7.78 8.04
C PHE A 58 25.49 8.98 7.44
N LYS A 59 25.26 9.29 6.17
CA LYS A 59 25.86 10.47 5.50
C LYS A 59 25.48 11.77 6.20
N PHE A 60 24.22 11.91 6.59
CA PHE A 60 23.75 13.09 7.30
C PHE A 60 24.48 13.27 8.64
N PHE A 61 24.52 12.24 9.49
CA PHE A 61 25.20 12.32 10.78
C PHE A 61 26.72 12.48 10.63
N GLN A 62 27.33 11.84 9.65
CA GLN A 62 28.74 12.04 9.34
C GLN A 62 29.02 13.51 9.02
N GLY A 63 28.22 14.11 8.12
CA GLY A 63 28.35 15.53 7.78
C GLY A 63 28.13 16.47 8.98
N CYS A 64 27.21 16.14 9.88
CA CYS A 64 27.00 16.89 11.12
C CYS A 64 28.23 16.83 12.05
N ILE A 65 28.80 15.62 12.22
CA ILE A 65 29.97 15.41 13.06
C ILE A 65 31.20 16.13 12.46
N ASP A 66 31.42 16.00 11.16
CA ASP A 66 32.53 16.65 10.47
C ASP A 66 32.43 18.17 10.57
N SER A 67 31.24 18.72 10.36
CA SER A 67 30.98 20.16 10.49
C SER A 67 31.20 20.66 11.93
N PHE A 68 30.77 19.88 12.92
CA PHE A 68 30.98 20.18 14.34
C PHE A 68 32.47 20.16 14.70
N LEU A 69 33.20 19.14 14.27
CA LEU A 69 34.62 18.98 14.57
C LEU A 69 35.48 20.00 13.81
N ALA A 70 35.08 20.41 12.61
CA ALA A 70 35.74 21.50 11.88
C ALA A 70 35.62 22.83 12.65
N LYS A 71 34.45 23.06 13.27
CA LYS A 71 34.24 24.27 14.09
C LYS A 71 34.92 24.19 15.48
N TYR A 72 34.98 22.98 16.04
CA TYR A 72 35.49 22.73 17.40
C TYR A 72 36.47 21.55 17.43
N PRO A 73 37.70 21.69 16.86
CA PRO A 73 38.65 20.58 16.71
C PRO A 73 39.05 19.90 18.03
N THR A 74 39.07 20.63 19.12
CA THR A 74 39.44 20.11 20.44
C THR A 74 38.44 19.07 20.98
N TYR A 75 37.20 19.05 20.45
CA TYR A 75 36.21 18.07 20.85
C TYR A 75 36.44 16.68 20.25
N PHE A 76 37.31 16.52 19.26
CA PHE A 76 37.64 15.23 18.65
C PHE A 76 37.99 14.17 19.70
N ALA A 77 38.81 14.53 20.69
CA ALA A 77 39.20 13.60 21.75
C ALA A 77 38.07 13.28 22.74
N TYR A 78 37.12 14.16 22.90
CA TYR A 78 36.04 14.03 23.91
C TYR A 78 34.73 13.51 23.36
N LEU A 79 34.47 13.67 22.06
CA LEU A 79 33.18 13.35 21.46
C LEU A 79 32.78 11.89 21.66
N PRO A 80 33.66 10.89 21.37
CA PRO A 80 33.32 9.48 21.61
C PRO A 80 32.96 9.19 23.09
N THR A 81 33.75 9.72 24.02
CA THR A 81 33.51 9.54 25.46
C THR A 81 32.20 10.19 25.90
N ARG A 82 31.89 11.36 25.35
CA ARG A 82 30.61 12.06 25.62
C ARG A 82 29.41 11.27 25.10
N ILE A 83 29.48 10.72 23.91
CA ILE A 83 28.41 9.87 23.34
C ILE A 83 28.23 8.62 24.21
N MET A 84 29.32 7.93 24.54
CA MET A 84 29.24 6.66 25.26
C MET A 84 28.81 6.80 26.74
N ASN A 85 29.16 7.89 27.39
CA ASN A 85 28.92 8.05 28.82
C ASN A 85 27.73 8.97 29.16
N ASN A 86 27.37 9.89 28.25
CA ASN A 86 26.35 10.91 28.53
C ASN A 86 25.06 10.69 27.70
N CYS A 87 25.08 9.87 26.62
CA CYS A 87 23.86 9.49 25.93
C CYS A 87 23.26 8.27 26.64
N ILE A 88 22.14 8.48 27.30
CA ILE A 88 21.41 7.43 28.00
C ILE A 88 20.44 6.80 27.01
N LEU A 89 20.62 5.52 26.71
CA LEU A 89 19.68 4.69 25.98
C LEU A 89 18.84 3.90 26.99
N LEU A 90 17.53 3.96 26.84
CA LEU A 90 16.61 3.14 27.62
C LEU A 90 16.37 1.83 26.88
N PRO A 91 16.95 0.70 27.28
CA PRO A 91 16.62 -0.59 26.71
C PRO A 91 15.20 -0.96 27.12
N ILE A 92 14.39 -1.39 26.17
CA ILE A 92 13.05 -1.88 26.42
C ILE A 92 13.04 -3.35 26.01
N GLU A 93 12.92 -4.22 26.99
CA GLU A 93 12.76 -5.65 26.81
C GLU A 93 11.28 -5.99 26.88
N ALA A 94 10.83 -6.86 26.01
CA ALA A 94 9.45 -7.33 25.99
C ALA A 94 9.42 -8.85 26.14
N GLU A 95 8.61 -9.34 27.06
CA GLU A 95 8.45 -10.77 27.35
C GLU A 95 7.83 -11.55 26.19
N SER A 96 7.12 -10.84 25.30
CA SER A 96 6.48 -11.42 24.12
C SER A 96 6.47 -10.44 22.97
N GLN A 97 6.32 -10.97 21.74
CA GLN A 97 6.18 -10.18 20.54
C GLN A 97 4.94 -9.26 20.59
N ASP A 98 3.84 -9.70 21.20
CA ASP A 98 2.63 -8.87 21.37
C ASP A 98 2.90 -7.68 22.28
N THR A 99 3.64 -7.89 23.38
CA THR A 99 4.05 -6.82 24.30
C THR A 99 4.99 -5.86 23.59
N ALA A 100 5.96 -6.36 22.82
CA ALA A 100 6.88 -5.54 22.03
C ALA A 100 6.12 -4.65 21.03
N LEU A 101 5.17 -5.21 20.28
CA LEU A 101 4.35 -4.47 19.32
C LEU A 101 3.47 -3.41 19.99
N ARG A 102 2.88 -3.71 21.14
CA ARG A 102 2.09 -2.73 21.92
C ARG A 102 2.95 -1.57 22.40
N ILE A 103 4.11 -1.86 22.99
CA ILE A 103 5.06 -0.84 23.46
C ILE A 103 5.51 0.01 22.26
N PHE A 104 5.89 -0.64 21.15
CA PHE A 104 6.38 0.03 19.95
C PHE A 104 5.31 0.94 19.32
N SER A 105 4.07 0.47 19.21
CA SER A 105 2.96 1.28 18.71
C SER A 105 2.67 2.49 19.61
N THR A 106 2.70 2.30 20.94
CA THR A 106 2.43 3.39 21.91
C THR A 106 3.54 4.44 21.91
N LEU A 107 4.80 4.02 21.77
CA LEU A 107 5.94 4.94 21.72
C LEU A 107 5.97 5.73 20.41
N ASN A 108 5.60 5.10 19.30
CA ASN A 108 5.57 5.73 17.97
C ASN A 108 4.38 6.68 17.77
N ASP A 109 3.34 6.61 18.58
CA ASP A 109 2.23 7.59 18.54
C ASP A 109 2.69 9.03 18.79
N ARG A 110 3.91 9.23 19.35
CA ARG A 110 4.53 10.53 19.57
C ARG A 110 5.58 10.95 18.54
N GLY A 111 5.85 10.10 17.54
CA GLY A 111 6.84 10.32 16.49
C GLY A 111 6.27 10.05 15.09
N MET A 112 6.99 9.28 14.28
CA MET A 112 6.49 8.78 13.01
C MET A 112 5.71 7.48 13.30
N PRO A 113 4.36 7.49 13.23
CA PRO A 113 3.58 6.30 13.56
C PRO A 113 3.91 5.16 12.58
N LEU A 114 3.87 3.93 13.08
CA LEU A 114 3.88 2.75 12.23
C LEU A 114 2.73 2.81 11.24
N SER A 115 3.00 2.43 10.00
CA SER A 115 1.93 2.21 9.03
C SER A 115 0.99 1.10 9.53
N ASP A 116 -0.23 1.11 9.06
CA ASP A 116 -1.17 0.05 9.41
C ASP A 116 -0.68 -1.30 8.88
N SER A 117 -0.06 -1.30 7.70
CA SER A 117 0.54 -2.50 7.09
C SER A 117 1.71 -3.08 7.88
N ASP A 118 2.51 -2.28 8.58
CA ASP A 118 3.56 -2.80 9.47
C ASP A 118 2.99 -3.62 10.63
N ILE A 119 1.90 -3.13 11.21
CA ILE A 119 1.19 -3.84 12.28
C ILE A 119 0.59 -5.14 11.73
N PHE A 120 0.00 -5.09 10.54
CA PHE A 120 -0.59 -6.28 9.92
C PHE A 120 0.47 -7.30 9.52
N LYS A 121 1.63 -6.86 9.03
CA LYS A 121 2.81 -7.70 8.78
C LYS A 121 3.18 -8.51 10.03
N ALA A 122 3.25 -7.85 11.17
CA ALA A 122 3.59 -8.50 12.43
C ALA A 122 2.55 -9.55 12.86
N GLN A 123 1.25 -9.31 12.60
CA GLN A 123 0.19 -10.29 12.90
C GLN A 123 0.25 -11.50 11.97
N PHE A 124 0.47 -11.30 10.67
CA PHE A 124 0.71 -12.41 9.74
C PHE A 124 1.99 -13.18 10.08
N TYR A 125 3.08 -12.47 10.38
CA TYR A 125 4.33 -13.11 10.79
C TYR A 125 4.15 -14.04 11.97
N LYS A 126 3.43 -13.59 13.02
CA LYS A 126 3.10 -14.41 14.19
C LYS A 126 2.28 -15.65 13.79
N PHE A 127 1.27 -15.47 12.94
CA PHE A 127 0.43 -16.55 12.46
C PHE A 127 1.23 -17.62 11.71
N TYR A 128 2.06 -17.21 10.74
CA TYR A 128 2.86 -18.13 9.94
C TYR A 128 4.03 -18.75 10.72
N THR A 129 4.59 -18.05 11.70
CA THR A 129 5.58 -18.60 12.62
C THR A 129 4.97 -19.73 13.44
N GLY A 130 3.74 -19.57 13.94
CA GLY A 130 3.02 -20.61 14.66
C GLY A 130 2.72 -21.86 13.81
N LYS A 131 2.70 -21.72 12.48
CA LYS A 131 2.53 -22.82 11.51
C LYS A 131 3.87 -23.46 11.07
N GLY A 132 5.01 -22.89 11.43
CA GLY A 132 6.31 -23.32 10.92
C GLY A 132 6.64 -22.83 9.50
N GLU A 133 5.87 -21.84 8.98
CA GLU A 133 5.98 -21.32 7.60
C GLU A 133 6.60 -19.91 7.55
N LYS A 134 7.39 -19.54 8.56
CA LYS A 134 7.99 -18.21 8.73
C LYS A 134 8.74 -17.72 7.49
N ASP A 135 9.67 -18.52 6.98
CA ASP A 135 10.57 -18.10 5.89
C ASP A 135 9.81 -17.95 4.56
N ALA A 136 8.88 -18.87 4.30
CA ALA A 136 8.00 -18.77 3.14
C ALA A 136 7.12 -17.51 3.18
N PHE A 137 6.61 -17.15 4.36
CA PHE A 137 5.86 -15.92 4.55
C PHE A 137 6.72 -14.67 4.28
N ILE A 138 7.93 -14.61 4.88
CA ILE A 138 8.84 -13.44 4.70
C ILE A 138 9.12 -13.20 3.22
N LYS A 139 9.42 -14.26 2.45
CA LYS A 139 9.66 -14.16 1.02
C LYS A 139 8.44 -13.62 0.27
N ARG A 140 7.26 -14.23 0.48
CA ARG A 140 6.02 -13.82 -0.19
C ARG A 140 5.57 -12.41 0.20
N TRP A 141 5.79 -12.01 1.45
CA TRP A 141 5.49 -10.65 1.90
C TRP A 141 6.37 -9.63 1.18
N LYS A 142 7.66 -9.92 1.08
CA LYS A 142 8.60 -9.04 0.37
C LYS A 142 8.23 -8.88 -1.11
N GLU A 143 7.91 -9.99 -1.79
CA GLU A 143 7.44 -9.97 -3.17
C GLU A 143 6.17 -9.10 -3.31
N LEU A 144 5.26 -9.20 -2.35
CA LEU A 144 4.04 -8.39 -2.33
C LEU A 144 4.31 -6.90 -2.06
N GLU A 145 5.23 -6.57 -1.14
CA GLU A 145 5.68 -5.19 -0.90
C GLU A 145 6.27 -4.57 -2.19
N GLU A 146 7.22 -5.27 -2.82
CA GLU A 146 7.83 -4.81 -4.08
C GLU A 146 6.81 -4.64 -5.21
N LEU A 147 5.81 -5.51 -5.28
CA LEU A 147 4.73 -5.41 -6.24
C LEU A 147 3.85 -4.19 -5.97
N THR A 148 3.40 -4.01 -4.73
CA THR A 148 2.53 -2.88 -4.38
C THR A 148 3.21 -1.53 -4.57
N GLU A 149 4.51 -1.41 -4.30
CA GLU A 149 5.30 -0.21 -4.56
C GLU A 149 5.35 0.18 -6.04
N LYS A 150 5.28 -0.79 -6.95
CA LYS A 150 5.25 -0.54 -8.39
C LYS A 150 3.88 -0.07 -8.89
N ILE A 151 2.81 -0.57 -8.29
CA ILE A 151 1.45 -0.40 -8.84
C ILE A 151 0.60 0.63 -8.09
N PHE A 152 0.87 0.90 -6.82
CA PHE A 152 0.07 1.83 -6.03
C PHE A 152 0.88 3.05 -5.60
N HIS A 153 0.30 4.22 -5.85
CA HIS A 153 0.89 5.51 -5.48
C HIS A 153 -0.13 6.34 -4.70
N PRO A 154 -0.50 5.92 -3.47
CA PRO A 154 -1.49 6.63 -2.68
C PRO A 154 -0.98 8.01 -2.25
N ILE A 155 -1.88 8.98 -2.12
CA ILE A 155 -1.55 10.32 -1.61
C ILE A 155 -1.19 10.24 -0.11
N ASN A 156 -1.85 9.34 0.62
CA ASN A 156 -1.63 9.14 2.05
C ASN A 156 -1.50 7.64 2.35
N GLY A 157 -0.66 7.31 3.32
CA GLY A 157 -0.38 5.92 3.68
C GLY A 157 0.67 5.27 2.78
N THR A 158 0.81 3.97 2.92
CA THR A 158 1.75 3.16 2.13
C THR A 158 1.05 2.45 0.99
N PRO A 159 1.78 1.99 -0.06
CA PRO A 159 1.22 1.13 -1.11
C PRO A 159 0.54 -0.13 -0.56
N MET A 160 1.10 -0.71 0.51
CA MET A 160 0.50 -1.85 1.20
C MET A 160 -0.81 -1.46 1.90
N ASP A 161 -0.91 -0.27 2.55
CA ASP A 161 -2.15 0.20 3.16
C ASP A 161 -3.27 0.36 2.10
N GLU A 162 -2.92 0.76 0.88
CA GLU A 162 -3.87 0.83 -0.24
C GLU A 162 -4.39 -0.56 -0.61
N LEU A 163 -3.53 -1.58 -0.68
CA LEU A 163 -3.95 -2.96 -0.93
C LEU A 163 -4.89 -3.47 0.18
N PHE A 164 -4.53 -3.23 1.44
CA PHE A 164 -5.39 -3.58 2.58
C PHE A 164 -6.73 -2.86 2.52
N THR A 165 -6.76 -1.60 2.09
CA THR A 165 -7.99 -0.83 1.92
C THR A 165 -8.88 -1.45 0.84
N ARG A 166 -8.32 -1.85 -0.30
CA ARG A 166 -9.08 -2.52 -1.37
C ARG A 166 -9.68 -3.83 -0.90
N TYR A 167 -8.90 -4.64 -0.19
CA TYR A 167 -9.39 -5.90 0.38
C TYR A 167 -10.44 -5.67 1.49
N MET A 168 -10.28 -4.65 2.32
CA MET A 168 -11.27 -4.25 3.32
C MET A 168 -12.64 -4.01 2.71
N TYR A 169 -12.74 -3.32 1.57
CA TYR A 169 -14.03 -3.08 0.91
C TYR A 169 -14.69 -4.37 0.46
N PHE A 170 -13.94 -5.34 -0.04
CA PHE A 170 -14.47 -6.66 -0.37
C PHE A 170 -15.02 -7.39 0.87
N VAL A 171 -14.27 -7.39 1.97
CA VAL A 171 -14.72 -8.02 3.22
C VAL A 171 -15.94 -7.31 3.78
N ARG A 172 -15.97 -5.97 3.79
CA ARG A 172 -17.15 -5.18 4.21
C ARG A 172 -18.40 -5.55 3.39
N ALA A 173 -18.25 -5.69 2.08
CA ALA A 173 -19.33 -6.11 1.20
C ALA A 173 -19.85 -7.52 1.56
N LYS A 174 -18.94 -8.48 1.81
CA LYS A 174 -19.30 -9.84 2.28
C LYS A 174 -20.04 -9.82 3.62
N MET A 175 -19.69 -8.89 4.51
CA MET A 175 -20.38 -8.68 5.80
C MET A 175 -21.73 -7.94 5.64
N GLY A 176 -22.11 -7.53 4.44
CA GLY A 176 -23.35 -6.80 4.17
C GLY A 176 -23.34 -5.34 4.62
N ILE A 177 -22.17 -4.76 4.90
CA ILE A 177 -22.02 -3.40 5.41
C ILE A 177 -22.23 -2.38 4.28
N LYS A 178 -23.34 -1.66 4.33
CA LYS A 178 -23.74 -0.62 3.35
C LYS A 178 -23.43 0.80 3.80
N SER A 179 -22.94 0.98 5.03
CA SER A 179 -22.64 2.31 5.58
C SER A 179 -21.54 3.01 4.80
N SER A 180 -21.75 4.27 4.46
CA SER A 180 -20.76 5.15 3.82
C SER A 180 -19.66 5.60 4.79
N THR A 181 -19.89 5.49 6.09
CA THR A 181 -18.85 5.73 7.10
C THR A 181 -17.92 4.53 7.16
N THR A 182 -16.68 4.72 6.73
CA THR A 182 -15.64 3.69 6.85
C THR A 182 -14.89 3.86 8.16
N GLU A 183 -14.64 2.74 8.80
CA GLU A 183 -13.72 2.69 9.94
C GLU A 183 -12.29 2.98 9.47
N ALA A 184 -11.44 3.47 10.39
CA ALA A 184 -10.01 3.51 10.12
C ALA A 184 -9.49 2.09 9.83
N LEU A 185 -8.56 1.97 8.90
CA LEU A 185 -8.04 0.69 8.40
C LEU A 185 -7.60 -0.23 9.55
N ARG A 186 -6.82 0.32 10.49
CA ARG A 186 -6.38 -0.40 11.69
C ARG A 186 -7.54 -0.98 12.49
N LYS A 187 -8.53 -0.15 12.81
CA LYS A 187 -9.72 -0.56 13.60
C LYS A 187 -10.52 -1.67 12.92
N PHE A 188 -10.58 -1.67 11.59
CA PHE A 188 -11.26 -2.72 10.86
C PHE A 188 -10.59 -4.07 11.05
N TYR A 189 -9.26 -4.13 10.90
CA TYR A 189 -8.51 -5.39 11.01
C TYR A 189 -8.25 -5.83 12.46
N GLU A 190 -8.28 -4.91 13.43
CA GLU A 190 -8.16 -5.23 14.86
C GLU A 190 -9.31 -6.07 15.42
N LYS A 191 -10.45 -6.09 14.75
CA LYS A 191 -11.62 -6.82 15.22
C LYS A 191 -11.29 -8.28 15.52
N ASP A 192 -11.87 -8.78 16.61
CA ASP A 192 -11.67 -10.16 17.06
C ASP A 192 -10.17 -10.54 17.16
N ASN A 193 -9.36 -9.60 17.65
CA ASN A 193 -7.93 -9.79 17.79
C ASN A 193 -7.25 -10.20 16.47
N TYR A 194 -7.49 -9.43 15.41
CA TYR A 194 -6.94 -9.65 14.07
C TYR A 194 -7.33 -11.01 13.44
N ALA A 195 -8.51 -11.53 13.77
CA ALA A 195 -8.95 -12.84 13.28
C ALA A 195 -8.92 -12.95 11.75
N LEU A 196 -9.15 -11.84 11.04
CA LEU A 196 -9.09 -11.81 9.58
C LEU A 196 -7.67 -12.08 9.06
N LEU A 197 -6.64 -11.59 9.74
CA LEU A 197 -5.23 -11.76 9.34
C LEU A 197 -4.66 -13.14 9.74
N LYS A 198 -5.40 -13.92 10.51
CA LYS A 198 -5.02 -15.28 10.94
C LYS A 198 -5.65 -16.36 10.03
N LYS A 199 -5.73 -16.06 8.72
CA LYS A 199 -6.29 -16.96 7.68
C LYS A 199 -5.41 -16.94 6.44
N ASP A 200 -5.01 -18.11 5.96
CA ASP A 200 -4.25 -18.25 4.70
C ASP A 200 -5.01 -17.64 3.51
N SER A 201 -6.33 -17.80 3.48
CA SER A 201 -7.17 -17.25 2.43
C SER A 201 -7.05 -15.73 2.31
N THR A 202 -6.91 -14.99 3.43
CA THR A 202 -6.75 -13.53 3.40
C THR A 202 -5.47 -13.12 2.70
N PHE A 203 -4.35 -13.73 3.05
CA PHE A 203 -3.07 -13.39 2.43
C PHE A 203 -3.01 -13.79 0.95
N ASN A 204 -3.54 -14.96 0.60
CA ASN A 204 -3.63 -15.41 -0.79
C ASN A 204 -4.56 -14.52 -1.63
N ASP A 205 -5.70 -14.11 -1.09
CA ASP A 205 -6.63 -13.18 -1.73
C ASP A 205 -5.97 -11.82 -2.00
N MET A 206 -5.18 -11.31 -1.07
CA MET A 206 -4.46 -10.05 -1.23
C MET A 206 -3.40 -10.14 -2.33
N ILE A 207 -2.63 -11.23 -2.40
CA ILE A 207 -1.68 -11.47 -3.48
C ILE A 207 -2.41 -11.52 -4.83
N THR A 208 -3.51 -12.26 -4.91
CA THR A 208 -4.32 -12.35 -6.14
C THR A 208 -4.85 -10.98 -6.55
N LEU A 209 -5.31 -10.17 -5.60
CA LEU A 209 -5.80 -8.81 -5.87
C LEU A 209 -4.67 -7.88 -6.34
N ALA A 210 -3.46 -8.01 -5.78
CA ALA A 210 -2.31 -7.22 -6.21
C ALA A 210 -1.91 -7.55 -7.65
N HIS A 211 -1.84 -8.83 -8.03
CA HIS A 211 -1.56 -9.24 -9.42
C HIS A 211 -2.65 -8.77 -10.40
N PHE A 212 -3.92 -8.79 -10.02
CA PHE A 212 -4.96 -8.20 -10.87
C PHE A 212 -4.68 -6.72 -11.18
N TRP A 213 -4.25 -5.95 -10.18
CA TRP A 213 -3.93 -4.54 -10.39
C TRP A 213 -2.59 -4.33 -11.10
N GLU A 214 -1.66 -5.28 -11.01
CA GLU A 214 -0.46 -5.32 -11.85
C GLU A 214 -0.84 -5.50 -13.33
N ASP A 215 -1.70 -6.47 -13.63
CA ASP A 215 -2.22 -6.71 -15.00
C ASP A 215 -2.92 -5.45 -15.55
N VAL A 216 -3.72 -4.76 -14.72
CA VAL A 216 -4.35 -3.49 -15.08
C VAL A 216 -3.32 -2.40 -15.35
N SER A 217 -2.33 -2.24 -14.47
CA SER A 217 -1.28 -1.23 -14.60
C SER A 217 -0.40 -1.46 -15.84
N ASN A 218 -0.10 -2.71 -16.14
CA ASN A 218 0.69 -3.11 -17.31
C ASN A 218 -0.13 -3.14 -18.61
N GLN A 219 -1.44 -2.88 -18.54
CA GLN A 219 -2.36 -2.98 -19.69
C GLN A 219 -2.25 -4.34 -20.40
N ASP A 220 -2.23 -5.40 -19.61
CA ASP A 220 -1.95 -6.76 -20.07
C ASP A 220 -3.03 -7.24 -21.04
N ARG A 221 -2.66 -7.40 -22.32
CA ARG A 221 -3.54 -7.81 -23.42
C ARG A 221 -3.84 -9.31 -23.43
N ASP A 222 -3.07 -10.11 -22.71
CA ASP A 222 -3.36 -11.54 -22.53
C ASP A 222 -4.44 -11.76 -21.46
N ARG A 223 -4.59 -10.76 -20.56
CA ARG A 223 -5.57 -10.78 -19.48
C ARG A 223 -6.85 -10.02 -19.81
N PHE A 224 -6.77 -8.95 -20.58
CA PHE A 224 -7.90 -8.06 -20.88
C PHE A 224 -8.02 -7.78 -22.37
N SER A 225 -9.24 -7.86 -22.89
CA SER A 225 -9.52 -7.36 -24.22
C SER A 225 -9.29 -5.84 -24.31
N LEU A 226 -9.02 -5.36 -25.51
CA LEU A 226 -8.78 -3.93 -25.75
C LEU A 226 -9.96 -3.06 -25.28
N ARG A 227 -11.20 -3.52 -25.45
CA ARG A 227 -12.40 -2.81 -24.99
C ARG A 227 -12.45 -2.63 -23.47
N ILE A 228 -11.95 -3.61 -22.70
CA ILE A 228 -11.82 -3.51 -21.24
C ILE A 228 -10.75 -2.50 -20.87
N LEU A 229 -9.57 -2.59 -21.48
CA LEU A 229 -8.47 -1.65 -21.24
C LEU A 229 -8.89 -0.21 -21.54
N HIS A 230 -9.63 0.04 -22.63
CA HIS A 230 -10.20 1.35 -22.94
C HIS A 230 -11.15 1.84 -21.83
N ARG A 231 -11.97 0.98 -21.24
CA ARG A 231 -12.87 1.37 -20.14
C ARG A 231 -12.12 1.66 -18.85
N LEU A 232 -11.12 0.86 -18.50
CA LEU A 232 -10.25 1.12 -17.36
C LEU A 232 -9.50 2.46 -17.51
N PHE A 233 -8.98 2.73 -18.72
CA PHE A 233 -8.35 4.01 -19.05
C PHE A 233 -9.31 5.20 -18.86
N VAL A 234 -10.53 5.09 -19.38
CA VAL A 234 -11.57 6.12 -19.22
C VAL A 234 -11.88 6.37 -17.75
N LEU A 235 -11.97 5.31 -16.93
CA LEU A 235 -12.25 5.39 -15.51
C LEU A 235 -11.11 6.03 -14.72
N ASN A 236 -9.87 5.98 -15.21
CA ASN A 236 -8.73 6.63 -14.56
C ASN A 236 -8.89 8.16 -14.47
N TYR A 237 -9.71 8.74 -15.32
CA TYR A 237 -10.10 10.16 -15.29
C TYR A 237 -11.42 10.41 -14.54
N ALA A 238 -11.92 9.45 -13.75
CA ALA A 238 -13.08 9.67 -12.90
C ALA A 238 -12.79 10.76 -11.84
N PRO A 239 -13.82 11.46 -11.34
CA PRO A 239 -13.64 12.54 -10.35
C PRO A 239 -12.98 12.10 -9.03
N ASN A 240 -13.01 10.83 -8.72
CA ASN A 240 -12.36 10.25 -7.55
C ASN A 240 -11.98 8.77 -7.78
N GLY A 241 -11.14 8.23 -6.90
CA GLY A 241 -10.62 6.85 -7.00
C GLY A 241 -11.57 5.74 -6.53
N MET A 242 -12.82 6.03 -6.15
CA MET A 242 -13.74 5.02 -5.58
C MET A 242 -14.04 3.86 -6.54
N TRP A 243 -13.95 4.12 -7.85
CA TRP A 243 -14.14 3.08 -8.86
C TRP A 243 -13.13 1.93 -8.72
N THR A 244 -11.91 2.20 -8.25
CA THR A 244 -10.88 1.17 -8.08
C THR A 244 -11.26 0.19 -6.97
N TYR A 245 -11.84 0.66 -5.88
CA TYR A 245 -12.35 -0.20 -4.81
C TYR A 245 -13.55 -1.02 -5.29
N PHE A 246 -14.41 -0.40 -6.10
CA PHE A 246 -15.58 -1.08 -6.66
C PHE A 246 -15.18 -2.19 -7.64
N VAL A 247 -14.21 -1.92 -8.52
CA VAL A 247 -13.62 -2.92 -9.42
C VAL A 247 -12.91 -4.02 -8.62
N SER A 248 -12.21 -3.70 -7.54
CA SER A 248 -11.58 -4.70 -6.67
C SER A 248 -12.60 -5.67 -6.07
N VAL A 249 -13.75 -5.16 -5.61
CA VAL A 249 -14.84 -6.02 -5.09
C VAL A 249 -15.42 -6.90 -6.21
N TYR A 250 -15.63 -6.34 -7.40
CA TYR A 250 -16.11 -7.10 -8.56
C TYR A 250 -15.15 -8.25 -8.93
N PHE A 251 -13.86 -7.94 -9.05
CA PHE A 251 -12.82 -8.92 -9.32
C PHE A 251 -12.82 -10.04 -8.27
N MET A 252 -12.70 -9.70 -7.00
CA MET A 252 -12.61 -10.67 -5.91
C MET A 252 -13.83 -11.60 -5.85
N LYS A 253 -14.98 -11.14 -6.31
CA LYS A 253 -16.21 -11.94 -6.33
C LYS A 253 -16.32 -12.82 -7.57
N ASN A 254 -15.94 -12.31 -8.74
CA ASN A 254 -16.28 -12.93 -10.02
C ASN A 254 -15.11 -13.61 -10.72
N LYS A 255 -13.88 -13.49 -10.20
CA LYS A 255 -12.74 -14.21 -10.73
C LYS A 255 -12.94 -15.72 -10.66
N ASP A 256 -12.50 -16.43 -11.67
CA ASP A 256 -12.42 -17.89 -11.67
C ASP A 256 -11.24 -18.41 -10.83
N ALA A 257 -10.99 -19.72 -10.87
CA ALA A 257 -9.88 -20.36 -10.15
C ALA A 257 -8.50 -19.90 -10.64
N ASN A 258 -8.38 -19.42 -11.89
CA ASN A 258 -7.17 -18.91 -12.51
C ASN A 258 -7.03 -17.37 -12.36
N GLY A 259 -7.96 -16.72 -11.66
CA GLY A 259 -8.00 -15.28 -11.51
C GLY A 259 -8.48 -14.55 -12.77
N MET A 260 -9.17 -15.23 -13.70
CA MET A 260 -9.73 -14.62 -14.90
C MET A 260 -11.14 -14.11 -14.65
N LEU A 261 -11.52 -13.07 -15.39
CA LEU A 261 -12.88 -12.57 -15.45
C LEU A 261 -13.53 -12.92 -16.78
N ASP A 262 -14.85 -13.12 -16.77
CA ASP A 262 -15.61 -13.14 -18.01
C ASP A 262 -15.58 -11.77 -18.68
N ASP A 263 -15.12 -11.72 -19.92
CA ASP A 263 -14.85 -10.48 -20.63
C ASP A 263 -16.13 -9.66 -20.87
N ASP A 264 -17.21 -10.31 -21.31
CA ASP A 264 -18.48 -9.63 -21.57
C ASP A 264 -19.10 -9.08 -20.28
N ALA A 265 -19.15 -9.89 -19.24
CA ALA A 265 -19.71 -9.46 -17.96
C ALA A 265 -18.90 -8.32 -17.33
N PHE A 266 -17.57 -8.39 -17.40
CA PHE A 266 -16.70 -7.32 -16.89
C PHE A 266 -16.83 -6.05 -17.70
N TYR A 267 -16.88 -6.15 -19.03
CA TYR A 267 -17.11 -5.00 -19.91
C TYR A 267 -18.46 -4.31 -19.61
N GLN A 268 -19.54 -5.08 -19.45
CA GLN A 268 -20.85 -4.54 -19.10
C GLN A 268 -20.84 -3.86 -17.71
N PHE A 269 -20.14 -4.44 -16.75
CA PHE A 269 -19.96 -3.83 -15.44
C PHE A 269 -19.22 -2.49 -15.53
N LEU A 270 -18.09 -2.43 -16.26
CA LEU A 270 -17.32 -1.19 -16.44
C LEU A 270 -18.13 -0.12 -17.17
N ASN A 271 -18.90 -0.48 -18.18
CA ASN A 271 -19.79 0.46 -18.87
C ASN A 271 -20.86 1.03 -17.92
N ARG A 272 -21.43 0.20 -17.07
CA ARG A 272 -22.45 0.63 -16.12
C ARG A 272 -21.92 1.62 -15.11
N ILE A 273 -20.76 1.36 -14.53
CA ILE A 273 -20.14 2.31 -13.60
C ILE A 273 -19.69 3.59 -14.29
N THR A 274 -19.16 3.51 -15.51
CA THR A 274 -18.78 4.68 -16.31
C THR A 274 -20.00 5.55 -16.59
N GLY A 275 -21.08 4.95 -17.06
CA GLY A 275 -22.34 5.66 -17.34
C GLY A 275 -22.90 6.33 -16.09
N PHE A 276 -22.87 5.64 -14.94
CA PHE A 276 -23.31 6.22 -13.68
C PHE A 276 -22.43 7.42 -13.26
N ILE A 277 -21.09 7.27 -13.31
CA ILE A 277 -20.16 8.35 -12.95
C ILE A 277 -20.41 9.59 -13.80
N TRP A 278 -20.58 9.44 -15.11
CA TRP A 278 -20.80 10.55 -16.01
C TRP A 278 -22.16 11.22 -15.78
N THR A 279 -23.22 10.42 -15.68
CA THR A 279 -24.55 10.94 -15.41
C THR A 279 -24.58 11.71 -14.10
N TYR A 280 -23.98 11.16 -13.05
CA TYR A 280 -23.88 11.83 -11.76
C TYR A 280 -23.06 13.11 -11.83
N ALA A 281 -21.89 13.10 -12.48
CA ALA A 281 -21.02 14.26 -12.59
C ALA A 281 -21.64 15.41 -13.40
N VAL A 282 -22.51 15.10 -14.36
CA VAL A 282 -23.21 16.10 -15.17
C VAL A 282 -24.44 16.65 -14.45
N THR A 283 -25.21 15.79 -13.78
CA THR A 283 -26.45 16.19 -13.09
C THR A 283 -26.23 16.77 -11.69
N ASN A 284 -25.18 16.33 -11.02
CA ASN A 284 -24.81 16.76 -9.67
C ASN A 284 -23.33 17.15 -9.65
N PRO A 285 -22.96 18.32 -10.16
CA PRO A 285 -21.57 18.72 -10.30
C PRO A 285 -20.86 18.83 -8.95
N GLY A 286 -20.31 17.72 -8.51
CA GLY A 286 -19.56 17.56 -7.26
C GLY A 286 -18.63 16.36 -7.36
N VAL A 287 -17.69 16.25 -6.41
CA VAL A 287 -16.62 15.23 -6.44
C VAL A 287 -17.03 13.84 -5.94
N ASN A 288 -18.31 13.61 -5.64
CA ASN A 288 -18.73 12.42 -4.89
C ASN A 288 -19.41 11.32 -5.71
N ALA A 289 -19.25 11.33 -7.04
CA ALA A 289 -19.71 10.21 -7.87
C ALA A 289 -19.17 8.88 -7.31
N LEU A 290 -20.04 7.90 -7.15
CA LEU A 290 -19.81 6.60 -6.50
C LEU A 290 -19.59 6.61 -4.98
N ARG A 291 -19.32 7.72 -4.32
CA ARG A 291 -18.96 7.67 -2.90
C ARG A 291 -20.08 7.11 -2.01
N THR A 292 -21.30 7.55 -2.20
CA THR A 292 -22.44 7.10 -1.36
C THR A 292 -23.11 5.82 -1.89
N PRO A 293 -23.44 5.71 -3.19
CA PRO A 293 -24.17 4.54 -3.70
C PRO A 293 -23.30 3.27 -3.78
N VAL A 294 -21.99 3.40 -3.89
CA VAL A 294 -21.09 2.27 -4.16
C VAL A 294 -21.14 1.18 -3.10
N TYR A 295 -21.35 1.52 -1.84
CA TYR A 295 -21.34 0.52 -0.76
C TYR A 295 -22.51 -0.45 -0.85
N ALA A 296 -23.70 0.04 -1.20
CA ALA A 296 -24.87 -0.82 -1.42
C ALA A 296 -24.66 -1.72 -2.64
N GLU A 297 -24.06 -1.17 -3.70
CA GLU A 297 -23.77 -1.91 -4.93
C GLU A 297 -22.63 -2.94 -4.75
N MET A 298 -21.64 -2.67 -3.92
CA MET A 298 -20.64 -3.66 -3.51
C MET A 298 -21.28 -4.87 -2.83
N VAL A 299 -22.27 -4.63 -1.96
CA VAL A 299 -23.06 -5.69 -1.32
C VAL A 299 -23.92 -6.44 -2.35
N ASN A 300 -24.44 -5.76 -3.37
CA ASN A 300 -25.16 -6.39 -4.46
C ASN A 300 -24.27 -7.36 -5.23
N ILE A 301 -23.05 -6.94 -5.60
CA ILE A 301 -22.07 -7.77 -6.31
C ILE A 301 -21.81 -9.08 -5.55
N VAL A 302 -21.43 -9.00 -4.28
CA VAL A 302 -21.06 -10.21 -3.51
C VAL A 302 -22.23 -11.16 -3.28
N ASN A 303 -23.46 -10.66 -3.38
CA ASN A 303 -24.71 -11.45 -3.27
C ASN A 303 -25.29 -11.85 -4.65
N ASN A 304 -24.53 -11.74 -5.73
CA ASN A 304 -24.96 -12.05 -7.10
C ASN A 304 -26.20 -11.26 -7.56
N ARG A 305 -26.37 -10.04 -7.04
CA ARG A 305 -27.41 -9.12 -7.47
C ARG A 305 -26.88 -8.13 -8.49
N PRO A 306 -27.69 -7.65 -9.43
CA PRO A 306 -27.24 -6.68 -10.41
C PRO A 306 -26.84 -5.36 -9.75
N VAL A 307 -25.83 -4.72 -10.36
CA VAL A 307 -25.47 -3.33 -10.05
C VAL A 307 -26.49 -2.44 -10.73
N SER A 308 -27.36 -1.79 -9.99
CA SER A 308 -28.52 -1.06 -10.53
C SER A 308 -28.51 0.43 -10.19
N PHE A 309 -27.84 0.81 -9.10
CA PHE A 309 -27.86 2.18 -8.56
C PHE A 309 -29.29 2.67 -8.26
N ASP A 310 -30.18 1.78 -7.79
CA ASP A 310 -31.62 2.04 -7.59
C ASP A 310 -31.95 3.21 -6.66
N GLY A 311 -31.00 3.59 -5.80
CA GLY A 311 -31.10 4.78 -4.96
C GLY A 311 -30.98 6.11 -5.71
N PHE A 312 -30.60 6.07 -7.01
CA PHE A 312 -30.39 7.25 -7.85
C PHE A 312 -31.26 7.15 -9.11
N LYS A 313 -32.32 7.95 -9.13
CA LYS A 313 -33.19 8.05 -10.31
C LYS A 313 -32.82 9.28 -11.11
N PHE A 314 -32.36 9.07 -12.32
CA PHE A 314 -32.09 10.14 -13.27
C PHE A 314 -33.27 10.24 -14.25
N GLU A 315 -33.88 11.42 -14.33
CA GLU A 315 -34.91 11.69 -15.32
C GLU A 315 -34.26 11.77 -16.71
N PRO A 316 -34.61 10.90 -17.70
CA PRO A 316 -33.94 10.83 -18.98
C PRO A 316 -33.94 12.16 -19.78
N ALA A 317 -35.02 12.90 -19.74
CA ALA A 317 -35.12 14.20 -20.41
C ALA A 317 -34.15 15.23 -19.84
N THR A 318 -34.05 15.27 -18.51
CA THR A 318 -33.10 16.14 -17.78
C THR A 318 -31.67 15.76 -18.08
N VAL A 319 -31.34 14.46 -18.02
CA VAL A 319 -29.99 13.95 -18.34
C VAL A 319 -29.59 14.35 -19.77
N LYS A 320 -30.48 14.11 -20.76
CA LYS A 320 -30.23 14.47 -22.17
C LYS A 320 -29.97 15.97 -22.33
N SER A 321 -30.80 16.81 -21.70
CA SER A 321 -30.62 18.28 -21.73
C SER A 321 -29.31 18.72 -21.11
N MET A 322 -28.92 18.12 -19.96
CA MET A 322 -27.68 18.48 -19.28
C MET A 322 -26.46 18.06 -20.08
N PHE A 323 -26.45 16.89 -20.72
CA PHE A 323 -25.37 16.46 -21.59
C PHE A 323 -25.27 17.35 -22.83
N ALA A 324 -26.41 17.75 -23.42
CA ALA A 324 -26.45 18.64 -24.61
C ALA A 324 -25.86 20.04 -24.32
N ASN A 325 -26.01 20.50 -23.07
CA ASN A 325 -25.51 21.80 -22.60
C ASN A 325 -24.24 21.70 -21.77
N PHE A 326 -23.58 20.52 -21.72
CA PHE A 326 -22.40 20.34 -20.88
C PHE A 326 -21.21 21.15 -21.42
N ALA A 327 -20.71 22.06 -20.57
CA ALA A 327 -19.52 22.83 -20.92
C ALA A 327 -18.26 22.02 -20.59
N PHE A 328 -17.55 21.60 -21.63
CA PHE A 328 -16.25 20.97 -21.48
C PHE A 328 -15.21 21.96 -20.93
N SER A 329 -14.52 21.57 -19.88
CA SER A 329 -13.48 22.37 -19.24
C SER A 329 -12.30 21.50 -18.85
N ASN A 330 -11.09 21.96 -19.15
CA ASN A 330 -9.84 21.26 -18.78
C ASN A 330 -9.63 21.12 -17.26
N THR A 331 -10.34 21.90 -16.46
CA THR A 331 -10.28 21.83 -14.99
C THR A 331 -11.14 20.70 -14.41
N ARG A 332 -12.00 20.08 -15.23
CA ARG A 332 -12.88 18.99 -14.79
C ARG A 332 -12.33 17.63 -15.25
N PRO A 333 -11.94 16.73 -14.34
CA PRO A 333 -11.46 15.38 -14.71
C PRO A 333 -12.42 14.63 -15.63
N ILE A 334 -13.73 14.76 -15.41
CA ILE A 334 -14.77 14.11 -16.22
C ILE A 334 -14.71 14.50 -17.69
N THR A 335 -14.26 15.70 -18.04
CA THR A 335 -14.04 16.11 -19.44
C THR A 335 -13.03 15.21 -20.13
N LYS A 336 -11.91 14.92 -19.45
CA LYS A 336 -10.88 14.02 -19.98
C LYS A 336 -11.42 12.59 -20.15
N SER A 337 -12.21 12.10 -19.19
CA SER A 337 -12.87 10.81 -19.26
C SER A 337 -13.77 10.69 -20.52
N MET A 338 -14.61 11.70 -20.76
CA MET A 338 -15.52 11.73 -21.92
C MET A 338 -14.76 11.81 -23.24
N LEU A 339 -13.73 12.64 -23.32
CA LEU A 339 -12.89 12.77 -24.53
C LEU A 339 -12.13 11.48 -24.83
N ALA A 340 -11.57 10.83 -23.79
CA ALA A 340 -10.91 9.54 -23.96
C ALA A 340 -11.89 8.47 -24.47
N TRP A 341 -13.09 8.41 -23.87
CA TRP A 341 -14.12 7.49 -24.35
C TRP A 341 -14.51 7.76 -25.82
N TRP A 342 -14.63 9.02 -26.19
CA TRP A 342 -14.92 9.40 -27.58
C TRP A 342 -13.81 8.96 -28.54
N ALA A 343 -12.54 9.21 -28.15
CA ALA A 343 -11.39 8.80 -28.96
C ALA A 343 -11.34 7.28 -29.18
N PHE A 344 -11.73 6.49 -28.18
CA PHE A 344 -11.76 5.03 -28.27
C PHE A 344 -13.00 4.44 -28.97
N GLN A 345 -13.82 5.27 -29.65
CA GLN A 345 -14.81 4.75 -30.60
C GLN A 345 -14.17 4.39 -31.96
N ASP A 346 -12.94 4.87 -32.19
CA ASP A 346 -12.15 4.49 -33.36
C ASP A 346 -11.23 3.32 -32.98
N ASP A 347 -11.40 2.17 -33.65
CA ASP A 347 -10.61 0.95 -33.41
C ASP A 347 -9.12 1.14 -33.72
N LEU A 348 -8.73 2.22 -34.41
CA LEU A 348 -7.34 2.57 -34.72
C LEU A 348 -6.64 3.29 -33.57
N GLN A 349 -7.36 3.71 -32.53
CA GLN A 349 -6.76 4.36 -31.37
C GLN A 349 -6.03 3.37 -30.46
N GLU A 350 -4.76 3.63 -30.22
CA GLU A 350 -3.94 2.86 -29.29
C GLU A 350 -3.92 3.51 -27.91
N LEU A 351 -3.77 2.69 -26.87
CA LEU A 351 -3.50 3.17 -25.51
C LEU A 351 -2.10 3.80 -25.45
N ILE A 352 -2.00 5.02 -24.95
CA ILE A 352 -0.72 5.72 -24.81
C ILE A 352 -0.07 5.37 -23.48
N SER A 353 -0.80 5.48 -22.37
CA SER A 353 -0.42 5.04 -21.03
C SER A 353 -1.61 5.11 -20.08
N LEU A 354 -1.60 4.33 -19.04
CA LEU A 354 -2.51 4.47 -17.88
C LEU A 354 -1.88 5.31 -16.79
#